data_8c85c3eaa9703f3d3de02c38a4bf3a6d
#
_entry.id   8c85c3eaa9703f3d3de02c38a4bf3a6d
#
_cell.length_a   1.000
_cell.length_b   1.000
_cell.length_c   1.000
_cell.angle_alpha   90.00
_cell.angle_beta   90.00
_cell.angle_gamma   90.00
#
_symmetry.space_group_name_H-M   'P 1'
#
loop_
_entity.id
_entity.type
_entity.pdbx_description
1 polymer ?
#
loop_
_entity_poly.entity_id
_entity_poly.type
_entity_poly.pdbx_seq_one_letter_code
_entity_poly.pdbx_strand_id
1 'polypeptide(L)'
;MTFPIATTWTNIQITRATSMAGLKTAAPKVVWSDSTASRCCNLWAPEIHWIADQSSWYIYYSAGTSGTFDNQRVHVLKGSSSDIWASTWSYAGRIVIPNRDVWAIDATILFLSSGPYFVFSSWDGDEQCLWISKMNSATSVGNAVKISRPSNAWERIGGNTNEGPAAIYHGGRTWIIFSASSCAGTGYSLGSLELTGSDPLSGSSWTKYDAGPIFKAAYGNYAVRTHKVQISSGADYMRDKTMQPGHNGFFTAPSGNIYNVYHASPSSAVTCDGNRRTMVQAVGWHSDGTPNLGEPRALTDNVPEPA
;
A
#
# COMPACT_ATOMS: atom_id res chain seq x y z
N MET A 1 10.65 -18.24 -1.72
CA MET A 1 9.59 -18.04 -2.76
C MET A 1 8.89 -16.72 -2.51
N THR A 2 8.62 -15.96 -3.54
CA THR A 2 7.98 -14.64 -3.45
C THR A 2 6.58 -14.72 -4.05
N PHE A 3 5.59 -14.11 -3.39
CA PHE A 3 4.19 -14.14 -3.78
C PHE A 3 3.58 -12.73 -3.80
N PRO A 4 3.80 -11.93 -4.85
CA PRO A 4 3.04 -10.69 -4.98
C PRO A 4 1.57 -10.99 -5.28
N ILE A 5 0.71 -10.18 -4.68
CA ILE A 5 -0.72 -10.14 -4.96
C ILE A 5 -1.04 -8.90 -5.78
N ALA A 6 -1.95 -9.02 -6.74
CA ALA A 6 -2.32 -7.95 -7.66
C ALA A 6 -3.78 -8.07 -8.07
N THR A 7 -4.29 -7.04 -8.73
CA THR A 7 -5.63 -7.00 -9.33
C THR A 7 -5.58 -6.59 -10.80
N THR A 8 -6.58 -7.02 -11.56
CA THR A 8 -6.88 -6.53 -12.91
C THR A 8 -8.15 -5.69 -12.95
N TRP A 9 -8.64 -5.21 -11.79
CA TRP A 9 -9.93 -4.57 -11.56
C TRP A 9 -11.15 -5.51 -11.64
N THR A 10 -11.00 -6.68 -12.25
CA THR A 10 -12.05 -7.70 -12.41
C THR A 10 -11.75 -8.99 -11.68
N ASN A 11 -10.50 -9.20 -11.29
CA ASN A 11 -10.07 -10.38 -10.53
C ASN A 11 -8.85 -10.08 -9.65
N ILE A 12 -8.59 -10.96 -8.71
CA ILE A 12 -7.39 -10.95 -7.86
C ILE A 12 -6.47 -12.08 -8.33
N GLN A 13 -5.19 -11.78 -8.42
CA GLN A 13 -4.17 -12.70 -8.90
C GLN A 13 -3.01 -12.80 -7.91
N ILE A 14 -2.40 -13.97 -7.83
CA ILE A 14 -1.15 -14.21 -7.12
C ILE A 14 -0.14 -14.75 -8.13
N THR A 15 1.08 -14.21 -8.10
CA THR A 15 2.19 -14.71 -8.92
C THR A 15 3.22 -15.39 -8.00
N ARG A 16 3.86 -16.45 -8.47
CA ARG A 16 4.89 -17.16 -7.72
C ARG A 16 6.16 -17.30 -8.56
N ALA A 17 7.31 -17.00 -7.95
CA ALA A 17 8.62 -17.26 -8.53
C ALA A 17 9.64 -17.61 -7.44
N THR A 18 10.76 -18.20 -7.84
CA THR A 18 11.88 -18.51 -6.96
C THR A 18 12.83 -17.35 -6.77
N SER A 19 12.70 -16.29 -7.59
CA SER A 19 13.47 -15.05 -7.55
C SER A 19 12.61 -13.84 -7.91
N MET A 20 13.04 -12.64 -7.54
CA MET A 20 12.39 -11.40 -7.95
C MET A 20 12.42 -11.19 -9.47
N ALA A 21 13.56 -11.53 -10.09
CA ALA A 21 13.69 -11.49 -11.55
C ALA A 21 12.69 -12.43 -12.24
N GLY A 22 12.46 -13.62 -11.69
CA GLY A 22 11.50 -14.60 -12.19
C GLY A 22 10.06 -14.12 -12.18
N LEU A 23 9.68 -13.19 -11.30
CA LEU A 23 8.33 -12.62 -11.26
C LEU A 23 7.96 -11.85 -12.54
N LYS A 24 8.95 -11.32 -13.29
CA LYS A 24 8.73 -10.59 -14.53
C LYS A 24 8.13 -11.45 -15.64
N THR A 25 8.35 -12.76 -15.60
CA THR A 25 7.93 -13.73 -16.64
C THR A 25 6.99 -14.81 -16.10
N ALA A 26 6.81 -14.90 -14.78
CA ALA A 26 5.93 -15.88 -14.17
C ALA A 26 4.46 -15.59 -14.50
N ALA A 27 3.72 -16.62 -14.89
CA ALA A 27 2.29 -16.50 -15.15
C ALA A 27 1.52 -16.28 -13.84
N PRO A 28 0.65 -15.28 -13.74
CA PRO A 28 -0.22 -15.09 -12.60
C PRO A 28 -1.31 -16.16 -12.54
N LYS A 29 -1.67 -16.56 -11.33
CA LYS A 29 -2.82 -17.42 -11.03
C LYS A 29 -3.97 -16.53 -10.58
N VAL A 30 -5.10 -16.55 -11.29
CA VAL A 30 -6.34 -15.94 -10.81
C VAL A 30 -6.82 -16.74 -9.59
N VAL A 31 -6.98 -16.09 -8.46
CA VAL A 31 -7.43 -16.70 -7.20
C VAL A 31 -8.84 -16.30 -6.83
N TRP A 32 -9.35 -15.18 -7.36
CA TRP A 32 -10.70 -14.73 -7.11
C TRP A 32 -11.25 -13.90 -8.28
N SER A 33 -12.51 -14.15 -8.61
CA SER A 33 -13.39 -13.28 -9.41
C SER A 33 -14.81 -13.41 -8.85
N ASP A 34 -15.62 -12.36 -8.98
CA ASP A 34 -16.98 -12.34 -8.42
C ASP A 34 -17.92 -11.66 -9.41
N SER A 35 -19.11 -12.23 -9.57
CA SER A 35 -20.18 -11.68 -10.40
C SER A 35 -21.33 -11.08 -9.58
N THR A 36 -21.23 -11.10 -8.25
CA THR A 36 -22.25 -10.52 -7.37
C THR A 36 -22.30 -9.01 -7.54
N ALA A 37 -23.41 -8.44 -7.93
CA ALA A 37 -23.57 -7.04 -8.32
C ALA A 37 -23.00 -6.02 -7.33
N SER A 38 -23.03 -6.30 -6.03
CA SER A 38 -22.52 -5.39 -4.99
C SER A 38 -21.01 -5.41 -4.79
N ARG A 39 -20.27 -6.34 -5.45
CA ARG A 39 -18.83 -6.54 -5.27
C ARG A 39 -18.13 -7.17 -6.50
N CYS A 40 -18.76 -7.06 -7.67
CA CYS A 40 -18.25 -7.66 -8.92
C CYS A 40 -17.06 -6.94 -9.49
N CYS A 41 -16.92 -5.67 -9.14
CA CYS A 41 -16.27 -4.74 -10.03
C CYS A 41 -15.37 -3.80 -9.23
N ASN A 42 -14.41 -3.18 -9.95
CA ASN A 42 -13.46 -2.27 -9.33
C ASN A 42 -12.74 -2.93 -8.15
N LEU A 43 -12.20 -4.13 -8.38
CA LEU A 43 -11.42 -4.84 -7.38
C LEU A 43 -10.07 -4.15 -7.24
N TRP A 44 -9.83 -3.49 -6.08
CA TRP A 44 -8.63 -2.70 -5.84
C TRP A 44 -7.86 -3.19 -4.63
N ALA A 45 -6.57 -2.90 -4.63
CA ALA A 45 -5.67 -2.95 -3.49
C ALA A 45 -5.79 -4.23 -2.63
N PRO A 46 -5.67 -5.43 -3.20
CA PRO A 46 -5.68 -6.63 -2.41
C PRO A 46 -4.42 -6.73 -1.54
N GLU A 47 -4.59 -7.00 -0.25
CA GLU A 47 -3.52 -7.36 0.66
C GLU A 47 -3.76 -8.72 1.29
N ILE A 48 -2.68 -9.49 1.52
CA ILE A 48 -2.73 -10.83 2.07
C ILE A 48 -2.06 -10.87 3.45
N HIS A 49 -2.79 -11.37 4.46
CA HIS A 49 -2.33 -11.45 5.82
C HIS A 49 -2.59 -12.82 6.44
N TRP A 50 -1.62 -13.32 7.22
CA TRP A 50 -1.80 -14.48 8.07
C TRP A 50 -2.44 -14.06 9.39
N ILE A 51 -3.61 -14.61 9.70
CA ILE A 51 -4.29 -14.38 10.98
C ILE A 51 -4.03 -15.57 11.88
N ALA A 52 -3.08 -15.40 12.81
CA ALA A 52 -2.54 -16.49 13.62
C ALA A 52 -3.60 -17.21 14.46
N ASP A 53 -4.50 -16.47 15.10
CA ASP A 53 -5.58 -17.02 15.93
C ASP A 53 -6.55 -17.92 15.15
N GLN A 54 -6.59 -17.76 13.83
CA GLN A 54 -7.44 -18.55 12.93
C GLN A 54 -6.64 -19.53 12.06
N SER A 55 -5.32 -19.52 12.18
CA SER A 55 -4.39 -20.36 11.42
C SER A 55 -4.72 -20.36 9.92
N SER A 56 -5.00 -19.19 9.36
CA SER A 56 -5.45 -19.04 7.96
C SER A 56 -4.95 -17.76 7.34
N TRP A 57 -4.74 -17.81 6.02
CA TRP A 57 -4.51 -16.63 5.20
C TRP A 57 -5.83 -15.94 4.86
N TYR A 58 -5.82 -14.62 4.85
CA TYR A 58 -6.93 -13.78 4.44
C TYR A 58 -6.46 -12.75 3.42
N ILE A 59 -7.29 -12.49 2.40
CA ILE A 59 -7.09 -11.40 1.44
C ILE A 59 -8.15 -10.34 1.73
N TYR A 60 -7.70 -9.13 2.00
CA TYR A 60 -8.55 -7.94 2.13
C TYR A 60 -8.45 -7.16 0.83
N TYR A 61 -9.59 -6.78 0.25
CA TYR A 61 -9.62 -6.06 -1.02
C TYR A 61 -10.83 -5.14 -1.08
N SER A 62 -10.73 -4.08 -1.86
CA SER A 62 -11.86 -3.18 -2.11
C SER A 62 -12.61 -3.64 -3.34
N ALA A 63 -13.93 -3.59 -3.29
CA ALA A 63 -14.79 -3.84 -4.45
C ALA A 63 -16.12 -3.10 -4.31
N GLY A 64 -16.77 -2.87 -5.45
CA GLY A 64 -18.08 -2.20 -5.52
C GLY A 64 -18.91 -2.68 -6.70
N THR A 65 -19.84 -1.84 -7.10
CA THR A 65 -20.74 -2.11 -8.24
C THR A 65 -20.14 -1.63 -9.56
N SER A 66 -20.65 -2.13 -10.66
CA SER A 66 -20.29 -1.67 -12.00
C SER A 66 -20.73 -0.22 -12.25
N GLY A 67 -19.91 0.51 -13.00
CA GLY A 67 -20.24 1.84 -13.51
C GLY A 67 -20.07 3.01 -12.54
N THR A 68 -19.66 2.76 -11.28
CA THR A 68 -19.36 3.81 -10.30
C THR A 68 -18.23 3.38 -9.35
N PHE A 69 -17.57 4.35 -8.73
CA PHE A 69 -16.59 4.15 -7.64
C PHE A 69 -17.14 4.55 -6.26
N ASP A 70 -18.40 4.99 -6.18
CA ASP A 70 -18.95 5.63 -4.98
C ASP A 70 -19.33 4.66 -3.86
N ASN A 71 -19.41 3.38 -4.16
CA ASN A 71 -19.85 2.36 -3.21
C ASN A 71 -18.83 1.28 -2.88
N GLN A 72 -17.56 1.63 -3.00
CA GLN A 72 -16.47 0.74 -2.60
C GLN A 72 -16.57 0.35 -1.12
N ARG A 73 -16.37 -0.94 -0.85
CA ARG A 73 -16.29 -1.53 0.49
C ARG A 73 -15.15 -2.51 0.56
N VAL A 74 -14.67 -2.77 1.76
CA VAL A 74 -13.65 -3.80 1.97
C VAL A 74 -14.31 -5.15 2.15
N HIS A 75 -13.85 -6.10 1.36
CA HIS A 75 -14.28 -7.50 1.34
C HIS A 75 -13.13 -8.40 1.73
N VAL A 76 -13.45 -9.60 2.20
CA VAL A 76 -12.48 -10.54 2.75
C VAL A 76 -12.65 -11.91 2.11
N LEU A 77 -11.51 -12.49 1.68
CA LEU A 77 -11.42 -13.89 1.29
C LEU A 77 -10.66 -14.66 2.34
N LYS A 78 -11.00 -15.95 2.52
CA LYS A 78 -10.28 -16.89 3.37
C LYS A 78 -9.63 -17.96 2.50
N GLY A 79 -8.35 -18.22 2.76
CA GLY A 79 -7.60 -19.34 2.15
C GLY A 79 -7.86 -20.64 2.87
N SER A 80 -7.86 -21.75 2.12
CA SER A 80 -8.11 -23.11 2.63
C SER A 80 -6.85 -23.80 3.17
N SER A 81 -5.66 -23.24 2.96
CA SER A 81 -4.37 -23.85 3.28
C SER A 81 -3.38 -22.83 3.86
N SER A 82 -2.42 -23.29 4.64
CA SER A 82 -1.24 -22.50 5.05
C SER A 82 -0.28 -22.22 3.88
N ASP A 83 -0.33 -23.01 2.81
CA ASP A 83 0.35 -22.70 1.54
C ASP A 83 -0.54 -21.78 0.71
N ILE A 84 -0.08 -20.52 0.54
CA ILE A 84 -0.77 -19.51 -0.26
C ILE A 84 -1.07 -19.99 -1.68
N TRP A 85 -0.11 -20.66 -2.33
CA TRP A 85 -0.24 -21.11 -3.71
C TRP A 85 -1.19 -22.30 -3.87
N ALA A 86 -1.23 -23.18 -2.90
CA ALA A 86 -2.13 -24.33 -2.87
C ALA A 86 -3.53 -23.97 -2.41
N SER A 87 -3.71 -22.80 -1.78
CA SER A 87 -5.01 -22.34 -1.28
C SER A 87 -6.04 -22.20 -2.40
N THR A 88 -7.24 -22.69 -2.12
CA THR A 88 -8.49 -22.22 -2.72
C THR A 88 -9.06 -21.11 -1.85
N TRP A 89 -9.65 -20.10 -2.48
CA TRP A 89 -10.12 -18.91 -1.79
C TRP A 89 -11.65 -18.88 -1.79
N SER A 90 -12.23 -18.57 -0.64
CA SER A 90 -13.66 -18.44 -0.47
C SER A 90 -14.02 -17.06 0.10
N TYR A 91 -15.19 -16.54 -0.29
CA TYR A 91 -15.69 -15.30 0.26
C TYR A 91 -16.03 -15.46 1.74
N ALA A 92 -15.38 -14.67 2.59
CA ALA A 92 -15.55 -14.73 4.04
C ALA A 92 -16.49 -13.64 4.58
N GLY A 93 -16.71 -12.57 3.81
CA GLY A 93 -17.61 -11.51 4.19
C GLY A 93 -17.15 -10.12 3.78
N ARG A 94 -17.97 -9.12 4.08
CA ARG A 94 -17.67 -7.69 3.97
C ARG A 94 -17.31 -7.17 5.36
N ILE A 95 -16.32 -6.29 5.47
CA ILE A 95 -16.08 -5.55 6.70
C ILE A 95 -17.18 -4.51 6.87
N VAL A 96 -17.93 -4.61 7.97
CA VAL A 96 -18.90 -3.61 8.40
C VAL A 96 -18.31 -2.87 9.60
N ILE A 97 -18.14 -1.56 9.45
CA ILE A 97 -17.59 -0.71 10.51
C ILE A 97 -18.78 -0.10 11.25
N PRO A 98 -19.03 -0.43 12.55
CA PRO A 98 -20.30 -0.13 13.23
C PRO A 98 -20.69 1.34 13.24
N ASN A 99 -19.73 2.25 13.42
CA ASN A 99 -19.99 3.70 13.43
C ASN A 99 -19.75 4.37 12.07
N ARG A 100 -19.37 3.63 11.02
CA ARG A 100 -18.94 4.20 9.75
C ARG A 100 -19.03 3.22 8.58
N ASP A 101 -20.23 2.70 8.30
CA ASP A 101 -20.44 1.79 7.15
C ASP A 101 -20.62 2.58 5.84
N VAL A 102 -19.56 3.27 5.42
CA VAL A 102 -19.49 4.11 4.22
C VAL A 102 -18.41 3.60 3.28
N TRP A 103 -18.13 4.34 2.22
CA TRP A 103 -17.04 4.09 1.29
C TRP A 103 -15.71 3.86 2.02
N ALA A 104 -15.02 2.77 1.69
CA ALA A 104 -13.75 2.39 2.30
C ALA A 104 -12.89 1.59 1.32
N ILE A 105 -11.59 1.90 1.26
CA ILE A 105 -10.61 1.23 0.41
C ILE A 105 -9.28 0.98 1.14
N ASP A 106 -8.38 0.24 0.49
CA ASP A 106 -6.97 0.11 0.84
C ASP A 106 -6.74 -0.40 2.27
N ALA A 107 -7.36 -1.52 2.57
CA ALA A 107 -7.28 -2.08 3.92
C ALA A 107 -5.98 -2.83 4.15
N THR A 108 -5.31 -2.52 5.25
CA THR A 108 -4.19 -3.29 5.80
C THR A 108 -4.45 -3.73 7.24
N ILE A 109 -3.67 -4.70 7.72
CA ILE A 109 -3.73 -5.15 9.11
C ILE A 109 -2.46 -4.74 9.84
N LEU A 110 -2.64 -3.96 10.89
CA LEU A 110 -1.59 -3.57 11.82
C LEU A 110 -1.58 -4.56 13.00
N PHE A 111 -0.47 -5.26 13.20
CA PHE A 111 -0.29 -6.20 14.30
C PHE A 111 0.48 -5.55 15.45
N LEU A 112 -0.15 -5.41 16.60
CA LEU A 112 0.46 -4.90 17.84
C LEU A 112 0.38 -5.96 18.94
N SER A 113 1.11 -5.78 20.03
CA SER A 113 1.03 -6.65 21.20
C SER A 113 -0.38 -6.71 21.81
N SER A 114 -1.15 -5.65 21.65
CA SER A 114 -2.57 -5.59 22.04
C SER A 114 -3.52 -6.27 21.04
N GLY A 115 -2.99 -6.91 19.98
CA GLY A 115 -3.72 -7.64 18.94
C GLY A 115 -3.80 -6.90 17.61
N PRO A 116 -4.55 -7.44 16.63
CA PRO A 116 -4.65 -6.87 15.29
C PRO A 116 -5.60 -5.67 15.23
N TYR A 117 -5.26 -4.74 14.33
CA TYR A 117 -6.07 -3.56 14.01
C TYR A 117 -6.24 -3.46 12.50
N PHE A 118 -7.43 -3.11 12.07
CA PHE A 118 -7.80 -2.85 10.68
C PHE A 118 -7.58 -1.37 10.38
N VAL A 119 -6.71 -1.07 9.44
CA VAL A 119 -6.40 0.30 8.98
C VAL A 119 -6.84 0.45 7.55
N PHE A 120 -7.50 1.54 7.21
CA PHE A 120 -8.10 1.73 5.90
C PHE A 120 -8.22 3.22 5.54
N SER A 121 -8.52 3.51 4.29
CA SER A 121 -8.82 4.86 3.80
C SER A 121 -10.31 5.06 3.58
N SER A 122 -10.84 6.22 4.00
CA SER A 122 -12.25 6.59 3.83
C SER A 122 -12.44 8.10 3.91
N TRP A 123 -13.51 8.59 3.27
CA TRP A 123 -13.85 9.99 3.21
C TRP A 123 -14.33 10.56 4.55
N ASP A 124 -13.92 11.81 4.84
CA ASP A 124 -14.46 12.68 5.87
C ASP A 124 -14.71 14.05 5.25
N GLY A 125 -15.92 14.32 4.84
CA GLY A 125 -16.22 15.43 3.97
C GLY A 125 -15.56 15.25 2.59
N ASP A 126 -14.72 16.21 2.21
CA ASP A 126 -13.94 16.24 0.97
C ASP A 126 -12.50 15.73 1.13
N GLU A 127 -12.15 15.19 2.30
CA GLU A 127 -10.83 14.64 2.61
C GLU A 127 -10.89 13.12 2.71
N GLN A 128 -10.02 12.45 1.97
CA GLN A 128 -9.78 11.01 2.12
C GLN A 128 -8.73 10.81 3.22
N CYS A 129 -9.15 10.22 4.32
CA CYS A 129 -8.43 10.12 5.59
C CYS A 129 -8.09 8.67 5.94
N LEU A 130 -7.07 8.47 6.79
CA LEU A 130 -6.80 7.16 7.38
C LEU A 130 -7.59 6.95 8.67
N TRP A 131 -8.13 5.75 8.80
CA TRP A 131 -8.94 5.29 9.91
C TRP A 131 -8.40 3.98 10.46
N ILE A 132 -8.60 3.74 11.75
CA ILE A 132 -8.21 2.52 12.44
C ILE A 132 -9.38 1.97 13.26
N SER A 133 -9.52 0.65 13.29
CA SER A 133 -10.48 -0.08 14.14
C SER A 133 -9.80 -1.25 14.81
N LYS A 134 -10.20 -1.61 16.01
CA LYS A 134 -9.79 -2.88 16.64
C LYS A 134 -10.45 -4.04 15.89
N MET A 135 -9.69 -5.06 15.55
CA MET A 135 -10.26 -6.29 15.00
C MET A 135 -10.79 -7.20 16.12
N ASN A 136 -12.02 -7.67 15.96
CA ASN A 136 -12.65 -8.69 16.80
C ASN A 136 -12.42 -10.10 16.21
N SER A 137 -12.30 -10.17 14.89
CA SER A 137 -11.95 -11.37 14.13
C SER A 137 -11.41 -10.94 12.75
N ALA A 138 -11.04 -11.89 11.90
CA ALA A 138 -10.60 -11.59 10.52
C ALA A 138 -11.66 -10.87 9.66
N THR A 139 -12.94 -10.92 10.04
CA THR A 139 -14.06 -10.33 9.28
C THR A 139 -14.91 -9.36 10.09
N SER A 140 -14.53 -9.06 11.32
CA SER A 140 -15.30 -8.19 12.22
C SER A 140 -14.39 -7.20 12.92
N VAL A 141 -14.80 -5.93 12.95
CA VAL A 141 -14.07 -4.81 13.56
C VAL A 141 -14.96 -4.02 14.51
N GLY A 142 -14.35 -3.27 15.40
CA GLY A 142 -15.03 -2.28 16.25
C GLY A 142 -15.25 -0.94 15.54
N ASN A 143 -15.57 0.07 16.34
CA ASN A 143 -15.70 1.45 15.87
C ASN A 143 -14.39 1.96 15.28
N ALA A 144 -14.48 2.75 14.21
CA ALA A 144 -13.33 3.40 13.61
C ALA A 144 -13.02 4.75 14.27
N VAL A 145 -11.72 5.03 14.34
CA VAL A 145 -11.16 6.32 14.76
C VAL A 145 -10.29 6.87 13.65
N LYS A 146 -10.40 8.17 13.36
CA LYS A 146 -9.53 8.84 12.39
C LYS A 146 -8.14 9.07 12.96
N ILE A 147 -7.10 8.65 12.26
CA ILE A 147 -5.70 8.75 12.69
C ILE A 147 -4.86 9.68 11.80
N SER A 148 -5.30 9.96 10.59
CA SER A 148 -4.65 10.94 9.70
C SER A 148 -5.66 11.62 8.79
N ARG A 149 -5.39 12.89 8.48
CA ARG A 149 -6.05 13.64 7.41
C ARG A 149 -4.97 14.29 6.53
N PRO A 150 -5.25 14.63 5.26
CA PRO A 150 -4.32 15.36 4.41
C PRO A 150 -4.16 16.81 4.91
N SER A 151 -3.27 17.03 5.89
CA SER A 151 -3.05 18.32 6.55
C SER A 151 -1.98 19.17 5.89
N ASN A 152 -1.03 18.52 5.20
CA ASN A 152 0.10 19.20 4.56
C ASN A 152 -0.20 19.55 3.09
N ALA A 153 0.39 20.61 2.57
CA ALA A 153 0.20 21.02 1.17
C ALA A 153 0.59 19.94 0.16
N TRP A 154 1.64 19.16 0.46
CA TRP A 154 2.10 18.08 -0.39
C TRP A 154 1.14 16.87 -0.41
N GLU A 155 0.22 16.75 0.52
CA GLU A 155 -0.82 15.70 0.57
C GLU A 155 -2.07 16.05 -0.25
N ARG A 156 -2.11 17.25 -0.85
CA ARG A 156 -3.29 17.84 -1.50
C ARG A 156 -3.10 18.13 -2.99
N ILE A 157 -2.05 17.60 -3.60
CA ILE A 157 -1.76 17.87 -5.01
C ILE A 157 -2.69 17.00 -5.88
N GLY A 158 -3.67 17.65 -6.52
CA GLY A 158 -4.67 16.98 -7.35
C GLY A 158 -5.76 16.22 -6.61
N GLY A 159 -5.70 16.16 -5.28
CA GLY A 159 -6.69 15.52 -4.40
C GLY A 159 -6.27 15.57 -2.94
N ASN A 160 -7.24 15.76 -2.04
CA ASN A 160 -7.03 15.78 -0.59
C ASN A 160 -7.00 14.33 -0.08
N THR A 161 -5.87 13.63 -0.19
CA THR A 161 -5.85 12.19 -0.03
C THR A 161 -4.74 11.70 0.89
N ASN A 162 -5.11 10.82 1.84
CA ASN A 162 -4.27 9.85 2.52
C ASN A 162 -4.88 8.46 2.28
N GLU A 163 -4.13 7.55 1.63
CA GLU A 163 -4.59 6.21 1.25
C GLU A 163 -3.46 5.17 1.30
N GLY A 164 -3.73 3.92 0.93
CA GLY A 164 -2.70 2.87 0.83
C GLY A 164 -1.84 2.70 2.07
N PRO A 165 -2.41 2.58 3.30
CA PRO A 165 -1.62 2.43 4.51
C PRO A 165 -0.90 1.08 4.51
N ALA A 166 0.37 1.06 4.92
CA ALA A 166 1.16 -0.14 5.12
C ALA A 166 1.96 -0.07 6.43
N ALA A 167 1.89 -1.12 7.24
CA ALA A 167 2.55 -1.15 8.54
C ALA A 167 4.02 -1.55 8.41
N ILE A 168 4.91 -0.88 9.17
CA ILE A 168 6.32 -1.25 9.30
C ILE A 168 6.76 -1.13 10.77
N TYR A 169 7.65 -2.03 11.19
CA TYR A 169 8.08 -2.17 12.58
C TYR A 169 9.60 -2.20 12.66
N HIS A 170 10.18 -1.46 13.60
CA HIS A 170 11.61 -1.49 13.86
C HIS A 170 11.95 -0.96 15.25
N GLY A 171 12.88 -1.62 15.96
CA GLY A 171 13.38 -1.13 17.24
C GLY A 171 12.28 -0.94 18.31
N GLY A 172 11.22 -1.74 18.29
CA GLY A 172 10.07 -1.60 19.17
C GLY A 172 9.10 -0.46 18.83
N ARG A 173 9.36 0.26 17.74
CA ARG A 173 8.50 1.34 17.22
C ARG A 173 7.65 0.83 16.05
N THR A 174 6.55 1.53 15.79
CA THR A 174 5.57 1.16 14.76
C THR A 174 5.21 2.39 13.92
N TRP A 175 5.20 2.21 12.61
CA TRP A 175 4.74 3.24 11.66
C TRP A 175 3.69 2.68 10.72
N ILE A 176 2.84 3.57 10.23
CA ILE A 176 2.04 3.40 9.04
C ILE A 176 2.64 4.31 7.98
N ILE A 177 3.12 3.72 6.89
CA ILE A 177 3.51 4.45 5.69
C ILE A 177 2.28 4.51 4.79
N PHE A 178 1.97 5.69 4.26
CA PHE A 178 0.74 5.91 3.52
C PHE A 178 0.99 6.74 2.26
N SER A 179 0.14 6.58 1.28
CA SER A 179 0.17 7.38 0.05
C SER A 179 -0.62 8.66 0.24
N ALA A 180 -0.16 9.73 -0.39
CA ALA A 180 -0.82 11.03 -0.34
C ALA A 180 -0.86 11.72 -1.71
N SER A 181 -1.81 12.62 -1.87
CA SER A 181 -2.17 13.30 -3.12
C SER A 181 -2.91 12.39 -4.10
N SER A 182 -3.33 12.93 -5.26
CA SER A 182 -4.00 12.13 -6.28
C SER A 182 -3.06 11.13 -6.94
N CYS A 183 -3.47 9.87 -7.01
CA CYS A 183 -2.75 8.84 -7.76
C CYS A 183 -2.70 9.10 -9.27
N ALA A 184 -3.50 10.01 -9.81
CA ALA A 184 -3.47 10.42 -11.21
C ALA A 184 -2.57 11.65 -11.46
N GLY A 185 -1.83 12.12 -10.43
CA GLY A 185 -0.97 13.29 -10.52
C GLY A 185 0.48 13.03 -10.14
N THR A 186 1.38 13.91 -10.53
CA THR A 186 2.82 13.80 -10.24
C THR A 186 3.18 14.02 -8.76
N GLY A 187 2.21 14.46 -7.95
CA GLY A 187 2.38 14.68 -6.50
C GLY A 187 2.25 13.42 -5.65
N TYR A 188 1.81 12.30 -6.22
CA TYR A 188 1.64 11.06 -5.46
C TYR A 188 2.95 10.60 -4.84
N SER A 189 2.93 10.39 -3.52
CA SER A 189 4.14 10.19 -2.72
C SER A 189 3.79 9.53 -1.39
N LEU A 190 4.78 9.05 -0.64
CA LEU A 190 4.56 8.41 0.65
C LEU A 190 4.86 9.34 1.83
N GLY A 191 3.97 9.32 2.81
CA GLY A 191 4.14 9.91 4.13
C GLY A 191 4.33 8.88 5.22
N SER A 192 4.59 9.33 6.43
CA SER A 192 4.81 8.49 7.60
C SER A 192 3.99 8.96 8.79
N LEU A 193 3.39 8.01 9.48
CA LEU A 193 2.61 8.17 10.71
C LEU A 193 3.19 7.23 11.77
N GLU A 194 3.74 7.75 12.86
CA GLU A 194 4.30 6.94 13.94
C GLU A 194 3.31 6.79 15.07
N LEU A 195 3.20 5.59 15.62
CA LEU A 195 2.48 5.34 16.89
C LEU A 195 3.39 5.76 18.05
N THR A 196 3.15 6.93 18.61
CA THR A 196 3.91 7.51 19.73
C THR A 196 3.17 7.45 21.05
N GLY A 197 1.85 7.28 21.02
CA GLY A 197 1.03 7.07 22.22
C GLY A 197 0.75 5.60 22.50
N SER A 198 0.14 5.31 23.66
CA SER A 198 -0.14 3.94 24.11
C SER A 198 -1.46 3.36 23.59
N ASP A 199 -2.40 4.20 23.17
CA ASP A 199 -3.71 3.76 22.66
C ASP A 199 -3.79 3.96 21.14
N PRO A 200 -3.71 2.89 20.33
CA PRO A 200 -3.82 2.99 18.87
C PRO A 200 -5.16 3.53 18.38
N LEU A 201 -6.22 3.44 19.20
CA LEU A 201 -7.55 3.96 18.90
C LEU A 201 -7.73 5.42 19.32
N SER A 202 -6.65 6.14 19.57
CA SER A 202 -6.66 7.59 19.78
C SER A 202 -5.90 8.29 18.63
N GLY A 203 -6.53 9.24 17.94
CA GLY A 203 -5.86 10.03 16.90
C GLY A 203 -4.64 10.78 17.41
N SER A 204 -4.62 11.20 18.69
CA SER A 204 -3.48 11.87 19.32
C SER A 204 -2.28 10.95 19.62
N SER A 205 -2.47 9.62 19.51
CA SER A 205 -1.37 8.65 19.63
C SER A 205 -0.53 8.52 18.36
N TRP A 206 -0.95 9.17 17.28
CA TRP A 206 -0.30 9.07 15.99
C TRP A 206 0.36 10.40 15.62
N THR A 207 1.67 10.37 15.42
CA THR A 207 2.45 11.53 15.04
C THR A 207 2.82 11.45 13.56
N LYS A 208 2.34 12.41 12.77
CA LYS A 208 2.69 12.54 11.36
C LYS A 208 4.06 13.21 11.21
N TYR A 209 4.87 12.72 10.28
CA TYR A 209 6.07 13.43 9.86
C TYR A 209 5.70 14.59 8.93
N ASP A 210 5.93 15.82 9.37
CA ASP A 210 5.42 17.03 8.72
C ASP A 210 6.44 17.73 7.80
N ALA A 211 7.72 17.32 7.82
CA ALA A 211 8.74 17.98 6.99
C ALA A 211 8.63 17.68 5.48
N GLY A 212 7.67 16.85 5.08
CA GLY A 212 7.39 16.50 3.69
C GLY A 212 7.21 15.00 3.48
N PRO A 213 7.04 14.57 2.22
CA PRO A 213 6.99 13.15 1.91
C PRO A 213 8.34 12.49 2.19
N ILE A 214 8.31 11.28 2.76
CA ILE A 214 9.50 10.47 3.03
C ILE A 214 9.96 9.67 1.79
N PHE A 215 9.09 9.57 0.78
CA PHE A 215 9.38 8.90 -0.49
C PHE A 215 8.57 9.52 -1.61
N LYS A 216 9.25 10.09 -2.60
CA LYS A 216 8.63 10.81 -3.72
C LYS A 216 9.45 10.64 -4.98
N ALA A 217 8.82 10.87 -6.14
CA ALA A 217 9.54 10.93 -7.39
C ALA A 217 10.71 11.92 -7.30
N ALA A 218 11.85 11.56 -7.87
CA ALA A 218 12.99 12.47 -7.99
C ALA A 218 12.69 13.67 -8.90
N TYR A 219 11.49 13.72 -9.48
CA TYR A 219 10.95 14.72 -10.39
C TYR A 219 9.80 15.50 -9.78
N GLY A 220 9.91 16.80 -9.89
CA GLY A 220 8.92 17.80 -9.55
C GLY A 220 9.60 18.99 -8.92
N ASN A 221 9.87 20.05 -9.70
CA ASN A 221 10.40 21.36 -9.27
C ASN A 221 11.67 21.35 -8.41
N TYR A 222 12.53 20.32 -8.53
CA TYR A 222 13.78 20.27 -7.80
C TYR A 222 14.94 20.68 -8.69
N ALA A 223 15.61 21.73 -8.26
CA ALA A 223 16.92 22.09 -8.74
C ALA A 223 17.79 20.83 -8.80
N VAL A 224 18.20 20.49 -9.99
CA VAL A 224 19.17 19.44 -10.28
C VAL A 224 20.35 19.64 -9.33
N ARG A 225 20.56 18.74 -8.38
CA ARG A 225 21.87 18.61 -7.79
C ARG A 225 22.78 18.13 -8.91
N THR A 226 23.49 19.08 -9.47
CA THR A 226 24.48 18.84 -10.52
C THR A 226 25.61 17.99 -9.97
N HIS A 227 25.48 16.69 -10.03
CA HIS A 227 26.64 15.87 -10.28
C HIS A 227 26.81 15.89 -11.80
N LYS A 228 27.88 16.56 -12.25
CA LYS A 228 28.25 16.62 -13.66
C LYS A 228 28.58 15.21 -14.16
N VAL A 229 27.56 14.50 -14.61
CA VAL A 229 27.70 13.51 -15.66
C VAL A 229 27.27 14.24 -16.93
N GLN A 230 28.18 14.39 -17.87
CA GLN A 230 27.94 15.03 -19.15
C GLN A 230 27.00 14.13 -19.95
N ILE A 231 25.69 14.46 -19.93
CA ILE A 231 24.65 13.75 -20.68
C ILE A 231 24.36 14.58 -21.92
N SER A 232 24.46 13.97 -23.07
CA SER A 232 24.39 14.62 -24.38
C SER A 232 23.00 15.14 -24.79
N SER A 233 21.94 14.86 -24.01
CA SER A 233 20.62 15.51 -24.19
C SER A 233 19.77 15.36 -22.91
N GLY A 234 19.00 16.43 -22.57
CA GLY A 234 18.11 16.43 -21.42
C GLY A 234 16.92 15.42 -21.51
N ALA A 235 16.71 14.83 -22.69
CA ALA A 235 15.66 13.84 -22.93
C ALA A 235 16.03 12.45 -22.38
N ASP A 236 17.30 12.08 -22.37
CA ASP A 236 17.73 10.74 -21.92
C ASP A 236 17.73 10.62 -20.39
N TYR A 237 17.98 11.74 -19.68
CA TYR A 237 17.91 11.77 -18.21
C TYR A 237 16.49 11.54 -17.67
N MET A 238 15.44 11.90 -18.46
CA MET A 238 14.03 11.74 -18.09
C MET A 238 13.53 10.31 -18.30
N ARG A 239 14.18 9.51 -19.15
CA ARG A 239 13.70 8.19 -19.56
C ARG A 239 13.81 7.12 -18.48
N ASP A 240 14.74 7.28 -17.54
CA ASP A 240 15.09 6.23 -16.58
C ASP A 240 14.48 6.42 -15.19
N LYS A 241 13.81 7.55 -14.92
CA LYS A 241 13.21 7.83 -13.61
C LYS A 241 11.76 7.40 -13.56
N THR A 242 11.38 6.81 -12.44
CA THR A 242 9.97 6.47 -12.17
C THR A 242 9.26 7.63 -11.48
N MET A 243 7.97 7.80 -11.82
CA MET A 243 7.08 8.85 -11.31
C MET A 243 6.02 8.24 -10.40
N GLN A 244 5.39 9.03 -9.54
CA GLN A 244 4.28 8.62 -8.68
C GLN A 244 4.57 7.36 -7.83
N PRO A 245 5.66 7.28 -7.08
CA PRO A 245 5.86 6.14 -6.19
C PRO A 245 4.82 6.15 -5.09
N GLY A 246 4.07 5.08 -4.95
CA GLY A 246 3.02 5.00 -3.94
C GLY A 246 2.40 3.63 -3.80
N HIS A 247 1.36 3.58 -2.99
CA HIS A 247 0.59 2.39 -2.61
C HIS A 247 1.52 1.22 -2.31
N ASN A 248 2.35 1.42 -1.29
CA ASN A 248 3.42 0.49 -0.95
C ASN A 248 2.95 -0.61 0.00
N GLY A 249 3.73 -1.67 0.04
CA GLY A 249 3.68 -2.72 1.06
C GLY A 249 5.08 -3.09 1.49
N PHE A 250 5.19 -3.87 2.55
CA PHE A 250 6.47 -4.34 3.05
C PHE A 250 6.53 -5.85 3.13
N PHE A 251 7.71 -6.41 2.91
CA PHE A 251 7.99 -7.78 3.26
C PHE A 251 9.37 -7.89 3.91
N THR A 252 9.53 -8.89 4.76
CA THR A 252 10.81 -9.22 5.39
C THR A 252 11.44 -10.40 4.67
N ALA A 253 12.67 -10.21 4.20
CA ALA A 253 13.45 -11.29 3.59
C ALA A 253 13.96 -12.28 4.67
N PRO A 254 14.40 -13.49 4.28
CA PRO A 254 14.97 -14.46 5.23
C PRO A 254 16.15 -13.92 6.04
N SER A 255 16.91 -12.97 5.50
CA SER A 255 17.99 -12.26 6.21
C SER A 255 17.51 -11.32 7.34
N GLY A 256 16.21 -11.08 7.46
CA GLY A 256 15.63 -10.10 8.36
C GLY A 256 15.55 -8.68 7.77
N ASN A 257 16.08 -8.45 6.58
CA ASN A 257 15.99 -7.16 5.92
C ASN A 257 14.56 -6.89 5.43
N ILE A 258 14.09 -5.67 5.63
CA ILE A 258 12.77 -5.23 5.17
C ILE A 258 12.91 -4.59 3.78
N TYR A 259 11.96 -4.89 2.92
CA TYR A 259 11.87 -4.33 1.57
C TYR A 259 10.55 -3.60 1.38
N ASN A 260 10.64 -2.43 0.74
CA ASN A 260 9.51 -1.65 0.27
C ASN A 260 9.13 -2.12 -1.14
N VAL A 261 7.90 -2.58 -1.31
CA VAL A 261 7.28 -2.88 -2.60
C VAL A 261 6.30 -1.76 -2.90
N TYR A 262 6.43 -1.12 -4.04
CA TYR A 262 5.59 0.01 -4.41
C TYR A 262 5.33 0.00 -5.92
N HIS A 263 4.32 0.70 -6.36
CA HIS A 263 4.18 0.95 -7.78
C HIS A 263 4.68 2.34 -8.16
N ALA A 264 5.13 2.46 -9.41
CA ALA A 264 5.52 3.74 -9.98
C ALA A 264 5.23 3.78 -11.48
N SER A 265 4.98 4.96 -12.02
CA SER A 265 4.82 5.18 -13.46
C SER A 265 6.18 5.20 -14.14
N PRO A 266 6.35 4.53 -15.29
CA PRO A 266 7.60 4.52 -16.05
C PRO A 266 7.82 5.81 -16.86
N SER A 267 6.91 6.76 -16.82
CA SER A 267 6.96 7.99 -17.61
C SER A 267 6.27 9.15 -16.92
N SER A 268 6.44 10.36 -17.45
CA SER A 268 5.74 11.56 -16.98
C SER A 268 4.24 11.59 -17.33
N ALA A 269 3.77 10.72 -18.22
CA ALA A 269 2.35 10.50 -18.48
C ALA A 269 1.78 9.62 -17.36
N VAL A 270 1.56 10.21 -16.21
CA VAL A 270 1.11 9.52 -15.01
C VAL A 270 -0.39 9.24 -15.06
N THR A 271 -0.74 8.00 -14.76
CA THR A 271 -2.12 7.53 -14.72
C THR A 271 -2.32 6.61 -13.51
N CYS A 272 -3.54 6.54 -12.98
CA CYS A 272 -3.87 5.67 -11.86
C CYS A 272 -4.39 4.31 -12.36
N ASP A 273 -3.61 3.64 -13.21
CA ASP A 273 -4.04 2.42 -13.92
C ASP A 273 -2.91 1.36 -14.03
N GLY A 274 -3.13 0.39 -14.89
CA GLY A 274 -2.21 -0.73 -15.16
C GLY A 274 -0.88 -0.36 -15.86
N ASN A 275 -0.65 0.90 -16.21
CA ASN A 275 0.63 1.34 -16.78
C ASN A 275 1.74 1.46 -15.72
N ARG A 276 1.38 1.47 -14.44
CA ARG A 276 2.35 1.47 -13.34
C ARG A 276 3.12 0.15 -13.27
N ARG A 277 4.34 0.22 -12.77
CA ARG A 277 5.23 -0.93 -12.60
C ARG A 277 5.46 -1.20 -11.12
N THR A 278 5.53 -2.48 -10.76
CA THR A 278 5.93 -2.89 -9.42
C THR A 278 7.44 -2.73 -9.27
N MET A 279 7.83 -2.00 -8.23
CA MET A 279 9.21 -1.71 -7.87
C MET A 279 9.49 -2.28 -6.49
N VAL A 280 10.76 -2.63 -6.23
CA VAL A 280 11.23 -3.17 -4.94
C VAL A 280 12.55 -2.54 -4.58
N GLN A 281 12.71 -2.16 -3.31
CA GLN A 281 14.00 -1.73 -2.77
C GLN A 281 14.09 -1.97 -1.27
N ALA A 282 15.31 -2.14 -0.76
CA ALA A 282 15.54 -2.32 0.67
C ALA A 282 15.16 -1.04 1.44
N VAL A 283 14.61 -1.23 2.63
CA VAL A 283 14.39 -0.17 3.61
C VAL A 283 15.64 0.00 4.46
N GLY A 284 16.12 1.22 4.58
CA GLY A 284 17.13 1.61 5.55
C GLY A 284 16.50 2.27 6.77
N TRP A 285 17.33 2.72 7.70
CA TRP A 285 16.93 3.41 8.92
C TRP A 285 17.82 4.63 9.13
N HIS A 286 17.23 5.74 9.51
CA HIS A 286 17.99 6.91 9.95
C HIS A 286 18.63 6.66 11.31
N SER A 287 19.58 7.50 11.71
CA SER A 287 20.28 7.37 13.01
C SER A 287 19.34 7.48 14.22
N ASP A 288 18.18 8.10 14.05
CA ASP A 288 17.13 8.19 15.06
C ASP A 288 16.16 6.99 15.05
N GLY A 289 16.41 6.01 14.15
CA GLY A 289 15.61 4.80 13.99
C GLY A 289 14.35 4.97 13.14
N THR A 290 14.11 6.13 12.51
CA THR A 290 12.97 6.33 11.60
C THR A 290 13.19 5.65 10.25
N PRO A 291 12.11 5.25 9.53
CA PRO A 291 12.23 4.59 8.23
C PRO A 291 12.91 5.48 7.17
N ASN A 292 13.90 4.92 6.48
CA ASN A 292 14.55 5.53 5.33
C ASN A 292 14.25 4.70 4.08
N LEU A 293 13.28 5.13 3.29
CA LEU A 293 12.90 4.45 2.05
C LEU A 293 13.83 4.80 0.87
N GLY A 294 14.74 5.76 1.05
CA GLY A 294 15.65 6.24 0.00
C GLY A 294 14.93 7.03 -1.10
N GLU A 295 15.43 6.93 -2.32
CA GLU A 295 14.81 7.49 -3.53
C GLU A 295 14.24 6.36 -4.41
N PRO A 296 13.11 6.58 -5.10
CA PRO A 296 12.57 5.60 -6.04
C PRO A 296 13.58 5.20 -7.10
N ARG A 297 13.68 3.91 -7.34
CA ARG A 297 14.60 3.33 -8.32
C ARG A 297 14.16 3.63 -9.75
N ALA A 298 15.12 3.73 -10.66
CA ALA A 298 14.84 3.69 -12.09
C ALA A 298 14.48 2.25 -12.54
N LEU A 299 13.75 2.10 -13.65
CA LEU A 299 13.41 0.78 -14.19
C LEU A 299 14.65 -0.03 -14.60
N THR A 300 15.74 0.66 -14.92
CA THR A 300 17.03 0.08 -15.32
C THR A 300 17.93 -0.29 -14.15
N ASP A 301 17.55 0.11 -12.91
CA ASP A 301 18.38 -0.18 -11.73
C ASP A 301 18.33 -1.68 -11.42
N ASN A 302 19.52 -2.24 -11.20
CA ASN A 302 19.65 -3.60 -10.67
C ASN A 302 19.49 -3.57 -9.16
N VAL A 303 18.46 -4.22 -8.68
CA VAL A 303 18.24 -4.43 -7.24
C VAL A 303 18.71 -5.85 -6.91
N PRO A 304 19.63 -6.03 -5.94
CA PRO A 304 20.03 -7.35 -5.49
C PRO A 304 18.82 -8.17 -5.03
N GLU A 305 18.84 -9.47 -5.31
CA GLU A 305 17.81 -10.38 -4.78
C GLU A 305 17.78 -10.27 -3.24
N PRO A 306 16.58 -10.20 -2.64
CA PRO A 306 16.42 -10.25 -1.20
C PRO A 306 16.90 -11.58 -0.64
N ALA A 307 17.99 -11.54 0.13
CA ALA A 307 18.64 -12.73 0.70
C ALA A 307 18.03 -13.12 2.06
#